data_802050f04c4864e5334c81247a0bbaea
#
_entry.id   802050f04c4864e5334c81247a0bbaea
#
_cell.length_a   1.000
_cell.length_b   1.000
_cell.length_c   1.000
_cell.angle_alpha   90.00
_cell.angle_beta   90.00
_cell.angle_gamma   90.00
#
_symmetry.space_group_name_H-M   'P 1'
#
loop_
_entity.id
_entity.type
_entity.pdbx_description
1 polymer ?
#
loop_
_entity_poly.entity_id
_entity_poly.type
_entity_poly.pdbx_seq_one_letter_code
_entity_poly.pdbx_strand_id
1 'polypeptide(L)'
;MYKLIKPFLFKIEPEKAHGLTIDALKTLQKFPVLFPVVDKLFTYKNPTLSQTIQGNTYDNPIGLAAGFDKSCEVPKALEHLGFGALELGGITPKPQPGNPQPRMFRLLEDDALINRMGFNNIGMNKALSHLRKNAYQVPVGINVGVNKICPLYTSLMAR
;
A
#
# COMPACT_ATOMS: atom_id res chain seq x y z
N MET A 1 12.47 18.19 0.45
CA MET A 1 12.76 17.06 1.37
C MET A 1 13.18 15.78 0.62
N TYR A 2 12.40 15.25 -0.32
CA TYR A 2 12.74 13.99 -1.02
C TYR A 2 14.14 13.98 -1.66
N LYS A 3 14.55 15.06 -2.35
CA LYS A 3 15.88 15.17 -2.99
C LYS A 3 17.05 14.97 -2.03
N LEU A 4 16.88 15.29 -0.75
CA LEU A 4 17.93 15.10 0.29
C LEU A 4 17.97 13.66 0.80
N ILE A 5 16.83 12.97 0.83
CA ILE A 5 16.69 11.62 1.36
C ILE A 5 16.95 10.56 0.27
N LYS A 6 16.64 10.88 -1.00
CA LYS A 6 16.80 9.98 -2.16
C LYS A 6 18.18 9.30 -2.20
N PRO A 7 19.34 10.00 -2.08
CA PRO A 7 20.65 9.36 -2.18
C PRO A 7 20.91 8.29 -1.10
N PHE A 8 20.32 8.46 0.08
CA PHE A 8 20.45 7.48 1.18
C PHE A 8 19.53 6.28 0.96
N LEU A 9 18.27 6.53 0.58
CA LEU A 9 17.31 5.46 0.27
C LEU A 9 17.78 4.59 -0.91
N PHE A 10 18.48 5.19 -1.87
CA PHE A 10 18.94 4.47 -3.06
C PHE A 10 20.17 3.59 -2.80
N LYS A 11 20.87 3.75 -1.66
CA LYS A 11 21.91 2.81 -1.20
C LYS A 11 21.33 1.55 -0.57
N ILE A 12 20.06 1.58 -0.16
CA ILE A 12 19.38 0.45 0.47
C ILE A 12 18.68 -0.36 -0.63
N GLU A 13 18.72 -1.68 -0.52
CA GLU A 13 17.99 -2.60 -1.40
C GLU A 13 16.48 -2.22 -1.41
N PRO A 14 15.80 -2.21 -2.58
CA PRO A 14 14.45 -1.65 -2.73
C PRO A 14 13.41 -2.26 -1.79
N GLU A 15 13.41 -3.58 -1.64
CA GLU A 15 12.43 -4.27 -0.79
C GLU A 15 12.68 -4.00 0.69
N LYS A 16 13.96 -3.85 1.10
CA LYS A 16 14.30 -3.41 2.47
C LYS A 16 13.86 -1.98 2.74
N ALA A 17 14.07 -1.07 1.79
CA ALA A 17 13.62 0.32 1.92
C ALA A 17 12.09 0.39 2.08
N HIS A 18 11.34 -0.42 1.32
CA HIS A 18 9.90 -0.55 1.48
C HIS A 18 9.53 -1.09 2.87
N GLY A 19 10.19 -2.16 3.35
CA GLY A 19 9.96 -2.72 4.69
C GLY A 19 10.18 -1.69 5.80
N LEU A 20 11.28 -0.94 5.75
CA LEU A 20 11.56 0.15 6.70
C LEU A 20 10.48 1.23 6.68
N THR A 21 9.94 1.56 5.51
CA THR A 21 8.84 2.53 5.40
C THR A 21 7.57 2.00 6.05
N ILE A 22 7.20 0.74 5.80
CA ILE A 22 6.05 0.10 6.46
C ILE A 22 6.23 0.08 7.98
N ASP A 23 7.41 -0.26 8.49
CA ASP A 23 7.68 -0.28 9.94
C ASP A 23 7.63 1.12 10.57
N ALA A 24 8.10 2.14 9.86
CA ALA A 24 7.95 3.53 10.28
C ALA A 24 6.46 3.94 10.36
N LEU A 25 5.66 3.58 9.36
CA LEU A 25 4.21 3.84 9.36
C LEU A 25 3.47 3.05 10.45
N LYS A 26 3.85 1.79 10.72
CA LYS A 26 3.34 1.02 11.87
C LYS A 26 3.66 1.72 13.19
N THR A 27 4.84 2.28 13.30
CA THR A 27 5.24 3.03 14.49
C THR A 27 4.43 4.31 14.64
N LEU A 28 4.25 5.06 13.54
CA LEU A 28 3.41 6.26 13.53
C LEU A 28 1.97 5.95 14.01
N GLN A 29 1.38 4.83 13.60
CA GLN A 29 0.04 4.42 14.03
C GLN A 29 -0.09 4.20 15.56
N LYS A 30 1.02 3.92 16.25
CA LYS A 30 1.03 3.79 17.70
C LYS A 30 0.95 5.14 18.43
N PHE A 31 1.20 6.25 17.71
CA PHE A 31 1.20 7.61 18.25
C PHE A 31 0.21 8.52 17.52
N PRO A 32 -1.12 8.30 17.68
CA PRO A 32 -2.14 9.08 16.97
C PRO A 32 -2.06 10.59 17.23
N VAL A 33 -1.47 11.01 18.34
CA VAL A 33 -1.21 12.41 18.68
C VAL A 33 -0.36 13.13 17.63
N LEU A 34 0.39 12.40 16.82
CA LEU A 34 1.21 12.95 15.73
C LEU A 34 0.43 13.17 14.42
N PHE A 35 -0.74 12.56 14.25
CA PHE A 35 -1.50 12.67 13.01
C PHE A 35 -1.81 14.11 12.58
N PRO A 36 -2.22 15.05 13.46
CA PRO A 36 -2.44 16.44 13.06
C PRO A 36 -1.19 17.12 12.49
N VAL A 37 -0.01 16.74 12.98
CA VAL A 37 1.27 17.26 12.46
C VAL A 37 1.55 16.70 11.07
N VAL A 38 1.32 15.39 10.88
CA VAL A 38 1.47 14.71 9.58
C VAL A 38 0.50 15.31 8.56
N ASP A 39 -0.76 15.48 8.92
CA ASP A 39 -1.77 16.12 8.07
C ASP A 39 -1.32 17.50 7.61
N LYS A 40 -0.82 18.33 8.53
CA LYS A 40 -0.33 19.69 8.21
C LYS A 40 0.85 19.67 7.23
N LEU A 41 1.67 18.63 7.25
CA LEU A 41 2.87 18.52 6.41
C LEU A 41 2.57 17.94 5.03
N PHE A 42 1.59 17.03 4.93
CA PHE A 42 1.37 16.22 3.72
C PHE A 42 0.02 16.46 3.05
N THR A 43 -1.00 16.96 3.78
CA THR A 43 -2.33 17.14 3.21
C THR A 43 -2.50 18.53 2.60
N TYR A 44 -2.83 18.57 1.32
CA TYR A 44 -3.24 19.80 0.63
C TYR A 44 -4.76 19.80 0.43
N LYS A 45 -5.46 20.76 1.06
CA LYS A 45 -6.92 20.89 0.96
C LYS A 45 -7.30 22.02 0.01
N ASN A 46 -8.05 21.67 -1.03
CA ASN A 46 -8.65 22.64 -1.93
C ASN A 46 -10.02 22.13 -2.37
N PRO A 47 -11.12 22.85 -2.12
CA PRO A 47 -12.47 22.41 -2.48
C PRO A 47 -12.65 22.07 -3.97
N THR A 48 -11.87 22.71 -4.85
CA THR A 48 -11.93 22.43 -6.30
C THR A 48 -11.40 21.05 -6.69
N LEU A 49 -10.65 20.39 -5.81
CA LEU A 49 -10.13 19.05 -6.02
C LEU A 49 -11.07 17.96 -5.50
N SER A 50 -12.02 18.34 -4.65
CA SER A 50 -12.96 17.39 -4.06
C SER A 50 -14.01 16.97 -5.08
N GLN A 51 -14.28 15.65 -5.14
CA GLN A 51 -15.27 15.06 -6.03
C GLN A 51 -16.09 14.00 -5.30
N THR A 52 -17.37 13.92 -5.61
CA THR A 52 -18.22 12.83 -5.12
C THR A 52 -18.56 11.90 -6.29
N ILE A 53 -18.14 10.64 -6.18
CA ILE A 53 -18.33 9.60 -7.20
C ILE A 53 -19.04 8.43 -6.54
N GLN A 54 -20.21 8.05 -7.07
CA GLN A 54 -21.02 6.95 -6.54
C GLN A 54 -21.27 7.01 -5.03
N GLY A 55 -21.50 8.21 -4.49
CA GLY A 55 -21.77 8.43 -3.06
C GLY A 55 -20.52 8.47 -2.17
N ASN A 56 -19.33 8.23 -2.70
CA ASN A 56 -18.08 8.39 -1.98
C ASN A 56 -17.44 9.74 -2.28
N THR A 57 -17.04 10.47 -1.25
CA THR A 57 -16.33 11.74 -1.40
C THR A 57 -14.82 11.53 -1.36
N TYR A 58 -14.13 12.07 -2.35
CA TYR A 58 -12.69 12.07 -2.52
C TYR A 58 -12.21 13.52 -2.35
N ASP A 59 -11.44 13.81 -1.30
CA ASP A 59 -10.95 15.16 -1.01
C ASP A 59 -9.97 15.68 -2.07
N ASN A 60 -9.32 14.77 -2.78
CA ASN A 60 -8.46 15.07 -3.93
C ASN A 60 -8.36 13.84 -4.86
N PRO A 61 -7.92 14.02 -6.12
CA PRO A 61 -7.89 12.94 -7.13
C PRO A 61 -6.69 12.00 -7.01
N ILE A 62 -5.81 12.16 -6.00
CA ILE A 62 -4.60 11.35 -5.86
C ILE A 62 -4.87 10.19 -4.92
N GLY A 63 -4.94 8.98 -5.46
CA GLY A 63 -5.06 7.73 -4.69
C GLY A 63 -3.75 6.97 -4.59
N LEU A 64 -3.57 6.24 -3.49
CA LEU A 64 -2.50 5.25 -3.36
C LEU A 64 -2.94 3.95 -4.03
N ALA A 65 -2.19 3.50 -5.03
CA ALA A 65 -2.47 2.23 -5.71
C ALA A 65 -2.08 1.01 -4.87
N ALA A 66 -2.74 -0.12 -5.13
CA ALA A 66 -2.41 -1.40 -4.52
C ALA A 66 -0.95 -1.80 -4.75
N GLY A 67 -0.40 -2.55 -3.81
CA GLY A 67 0.99 -3.04 -3.87
C GLY A 67 1.94 -2.33 -2.93
N PHE A 68 1.59 -1.16 -2.38
CA PHE A 68 2.36 -0.53 -1.32
C PHE A 68 2.09 -1.22 0.03
N ASP A 69 0.87 -1.18 0.52
CA ASP A 69 0.47 -1.93 1.72
C ASP A 69 -0.21 -3.26 1.33
N LYS A 70 0.63 -4.25 1.05
CA LYS A 70 0.19 -5.58 0.58
C LYS A 70 -0.58 -6.39 1.61
N SER A 71 -0.55 -5.98 2.86
CA SER A 71 -1.08 -6.74 4.00
C SER A 71 -2.06 -5.95 4.85
N CYS A 72 -2.47 -4.77 4.38
CA CYS A 72 -3.38 -3.87 5.09
C CYS A 72 -2.91 -3.55 6.52
N GLU A 73 -1.59 -3.32 6.67
CA GLU A 73 -0.97 -3.14 7.99
C GLU A 73 -0.92 -1.68 8.45
N VAL A 74 -0.93 -0.73 7.49
CA VAL A 74 -0.70 0.69 7.77
C VAL A 74 -1.73 1.66 7.19
N PRO A 75 -2.97 1.25 6.92
CA PRO A 75 -3.95 2.12 6.25
C PRO A 75 -4.25 3.38 7.05
N LYS A 76 -4.26 3.30 8.40
CA LYS A 76 -4.52 4.45 9.26
C LYS A 76 -3.42 5.52 9.18
N ALA A 77 -2.16 5.13 9.06
CA ALA A 77 -1.08 6.09 8.83
C ALA A 77 -1.11 6.65 7.40
N LEU A 78 -1.49 5.83 6.42
CA LEU A 78 -1.54 6.23 5.01
C LEU A 78 -2.58 7.31 4.73
N GLU A 79 -3.75 7.29 5.39
CA GLU A 79 -4.78 8.32 5.19
C GLU A 79 -4.30 9.73 5.60
N HIS A 80 -3.34 9.81 6.56
CA HIS A 80 -2.74 11.07 7.01
C HIS A 80 -1.58 11.56 6.11
N LEU A 81 -1.23 10.82 5.05
CA LEU A 81 -0.24 11.25 4.06
C LEU A 81 -0.84 12.05 2.89
N GLY A 82 -2.12 12.43 3.00
CA GLY A 82 -2.78 13.32 2.06
C GLY A 82 -3.35 12.65 0.80
N PHE A 83 -3.49 11.31 0.79
CA PHE A 83 -4.20 10.61 -0.29
C PHE A 83 -5.71 10.83 -0.19
N GLY A 84 -6.36 11.05 -1.33
CA GLY A 84 -7.82 11.13 -1.43
C GLY A 84 -8.51 9.76 -1.41
N ALA A 85 -7.78 8.68 -1.66
CA ALA A 85 -8.23 7.29 -1.54
C ALA A 85 -7.06 6.34 -1.35
N LEU A 86 -7.33 5.15 -0.82
CA LEU A 86 -6.34 4.08 -0.65
C LEU A 86 -6.84 2.82 -1.36
N GLU A 87 -5.98 2.16 -2.13
CA GLU A 87 -6.18 0.79 -2.58
C GLU A 87 -5.10 -0.09 -1.94
N LEU A 88 -5.54 -1.05 -1.13
CA LEU A 88 -4.68 -1.92 -0.33
C LEU A 88 -4.60 -3.33 -0.95
N GLY A 89 -3.55 -4.07 -0.66
CA GLY A 89 -3.36 -5.42 -1.22
C GLY A 89 -2.35 -5.42 -2.37
N GLY A 90 -2.31 -6.42 -3.33
CA GLY A 90 -3.27 -7.55 -3.56
C GLY A 90 -3.28 -8.64 -2.49
N ILE A 91 -4.45 -8.88 -2.01
CA ILE A 91 -4.72 -9.92 -1.03
C ILE A 91 -5.17 -11.19 -1.74
N THR A 92 -4.68 -12.33 -1.30
CA THR A 92 -5.13 -13.65 -1.76
C THR A 92 -5.87 -14.40 -0.64
N PRO A 93 -6.76 -15.37 -0.96
CA PRO A 93 -7.48 -16.13 0.07
C PRO A 93 -6.57 -16.73 1.14
N LYS A 94 -5.48 -17.38 0.71
CA LYS A 94 -4.45 -17.93 1.62
C LYS A 94 -3.20 -17.04 1.60
N PRO A 95 -2.43 -16.97 2.68
CA PRO A 95 -1.14 -16.29 2.68
C PRO A 95 -0.18 -16.95 1.68
N GLN A 96 0.68 -16.12 1.07
CA GLN A 96 1.74 -16.65 0.20
C GLN A 96 2.99 -15.78 0.27
N PRO A 97 4.20 -16.37 0.20
CA PRO A 97 5.46 -15.65 0.36
C PRO A 97 5.84 -14.83 -0.88
N GLY A 98 5.21 -15.10 -2.03
CA GLY A 98 5.61 -14.57 -3.33
C GLY A 98 6.82 -15.31 -3.93
N ASN A 99 7.51 -14.63 -4.86
CA ASN A 99 8.68 -15.20 -5.53
C ASN A 99 9.93 -15.11 -4.63
N PRO A 100 10.97 -15.94 -4.87
CA PRO A 100 12.26 -15.82 -4.20
C PRO A 100 12.91 -14.45 -4.41
N GLN A 101 13.63 -13.99 -3.39
CA GLN A 101 14.44 -12.75 -3.46
C GLN A 101 15.80 -13.05 -4.17
N PRO A 102 16.42 -12.03 -4.82
CA PRO A 102 15.93 -10.66 -5.03
C PRO A 102 14.80 -10.61 -6.07
N ARG A 103 13.81 -9.76 -5.86
CA ARG A 103 12.60 -9.67 -6.68
C ARG A 103 12.11 -8.25 -6.96
N MET A 104 12.93 -7.26 -6.62
CA MET A 104 12.72 -5.86 -6.92
C MET A 104 14.04 -5.19 -7.28
N PHE A 105 14.08 -4.48 -8.41
CA PHE A 105 15.30 -3.94 -8.99
C PHE A 105 15.07 -2.50 -9.44
N ARG A 106 16.02 -1.60 -9.11
CA ARG A 106 16.01 -0.22 -9.61
C ARG A 106 16.81 -0.15 -10.91
N LEU A 107 16.25 0.52 -11.89
CA LEU A 107 16.93 0.94 -13.11
C LEU A 107 17.22 2.43 -12.96
N LEU A 108 18.41 2.77 -12.48
CA LEU A 108 18.77 4.14 -12.08
C LEU A 108 18.85 5.08 -13.29
N GLU A 109 19.29 4.57 -14.44
CA GLU A 109 19.44 5.32 -15.69
C GLU A 109 18.08 5.69 -16.29
N ASP A 110 17.06 4.85 -16.07
CA ASP A 110 15.71 5.01 -16.62
C ASP A 110 14.72 5.59 -15.59
N ASP A 111 15.16 5.93 -14.37
CA ASP A 111 14.30 6.30 -13.22
C ASP A 111 13.14 5.29 -13.00
N ALA A 112 13.40 4.00 -13.28
CA ALA A 112 12.40 2.95 -13.28
C ALA A 112 12.64 1.89 -12.19
N LEU A 113 11.59 1.10 -11.93
CA LEU A 113 11.60 -0.03 -11.01
C LEU A 113 10.99 -1.26 -11.68
N ILE A 114 11.73 -2.36 -11.69
CA ILE A 114 11.23 -3.67 -12.11
C ILE A 114 10.97 -4.51 -10.88
N ASN A 115 9.85 -5.23 -10.85
CA ASN A 115 9.59 -6.21 -9.81
C ASN A 115 8.95 -7.49 -10.34
N ARG A 116 9.18 -8.56 -9.58
CA ARG A 116 8.55 -9.88 -9.74
C ARG A 116 8.10 -10.41 -8.38
N MET A 117 7.37 -9.60 -7.62
CA MET A 117 7.01 -9.87 -6.23
C MET A 117 6.22 -11.18 -6.04
N GLY A 118 5.31 -11.50 -6.97
CA GLY A 118 4.53 -12.75 -6.92
C GLY A 118 3.42 -12.72 -5.87
N PHE A 119 2.79 -11.56 -5.65
CA PHE A 119 1.64 -11.37 -4.75
C PHE A 119 1.88 -11.85 -3.31
N ASN A 120 3.06 -11.54 -2.77
CA ASN A 120 3.36 -11.81 -1.36
C ASN A 120 2.42 -11.03 -0.44
N ASN A 121 1.69 -11.76 0.40
CA ASN A 121 0.75 -11.19 1.37
C ASN A 121 0.42 -12.18 2.49
N ILE A 122 -0.24 -11.69 3.54
CA ILE A 122 -0.56 -12.45 4.75
C ILE A 122 -1.89 -13.23 4.69
N GLY A 123 -2.59 -13.17 3.54
CA GLY A 123 -3.89 -13.79 3.33
C GLY A 123 -5.07 -13.00 3.89
N MET A 124 -6.26 -13.30 3.37
CA MET A 124 -7.49 -12.56 3.61
C MET A 124 -7.85 -12.42 5.09
N ASN A 125 -7.82 -13.51 5.85
CA ASN A 125 -8.27 -13.50 7.25
C ASN A 125 -7.47 -12.53 8.12
N LYS A 126 -6.14 -12.53 7.95
CA LYS A 126 -5.25 -11.65 8.70
C LYS A 126 -5.36 -10.19 8.23
N ALA A 127 -5.48 -9.96 6.92
CA ALA A 127 -5.72 -8.64 6.36
C ALA A 127 -7.04 -8.03 6.89
N LEU A 128 -8.13 -8.79 6.89
CA LEU A 128 -9.41 -8.37 7.48
C LEU A 128 -9.31 -8.02 8.96
N SER A 129 -8.50 -8.75 9.74
CA SER A 129 -8.28 -8.43 11.15
C SER A 129 -7.60 -7.09 11.38
N HIS A 130 -6.79 -6.63 10.43
CA HIS A 130 -6.18 -5.29 10.44
C HIS A 130 -7.20 -4.21 10.09
N LEU A 131 -8.00 -4.43 9.05
CA LEU A 131 -8.97 -3.46 8.54
C LEU A 131 -10.12 -3.18 9.51
N ARG A 132 -10.68 -4.23 10.12
CA ARG A 132 -11.86 -4.12 11.02
C ARG A 132 -11.61 -3.30 12.30
N LYS A 133 -10.37 -3.00 12.62
CA LYS A 133 -9.98 -2.25 13.82
C LYS A 133 -10.16 -0.74 13.70
N ASN A 134 -10.38 -0.24 12.49
CA ASN A 134 -10.33 1.19 12.21
C ASN A 134 -11.54 1.64 11.38
N ALA A 135 -12.03 2.86 11.67
CA ALA A 135 -12.80 3.65 10.72
C ALA A 135 -11.84 4.53 9.93
N TYR A 136 -12.12 4.72 8.64
CA TYR A 136 -11.27 5.49 7.72
C TYR A 136 -11.97 6.77 7.30
N GLN A 137 -11.21 7.84 7.11
CA GLN A 137 -11.71 9.15 6.66
C GLN A 137 -11.73 9.27 5.13
N VAL A 138 -10.96 8.44 4.45
CA VAL A 138 -10.90 8.38 2.97
C VAL A 138 -11.49 7.05 2.47
N PRO A 139 -12.00 6.99 1.23
CA PRO A 139 -12.40 5.73 0.61
C PRO A 139 -11.26 4.72 0.58
N VAL A 140 -11.54 3.49 1.03
CA VAL A 140 -10.56 2.40 1.06
C VAL A 140 -11.06 1.24 0.21
N GLY A 141 -10.33 0.93 -0.86
CA GLY A 141 -10.52 -0.23 -1.72
C GLY A 141 -9.54 -1.36 -1.35
N ILE A 142 -9.91 -2.59 -1.69
CA ILE A 142 -9.08 -3.77 -1.52
C ILE A 142 -8.87 -4.45 -2.86
N ASN A 143 -7.61 -4.56 -3.27
CA ASN A 143 -7.22 -5.36 -4.42
C ASN A 143 -7.16 -6.84 -4.02
N VAL A 144 -7.93 -7.67 -4.69
CA VAL A 144 -8.01 -9.11 -4.41
C VAL A 144 -7.57 -9.92 -5.61
N GLY A 145 -6.82 -10.98 -5.34
CA GLY A 145 -6.31 -11.88 -6.37
C GLY A 145 -6.44 -13.34 -5.98
N VAL A 146 -6.09 -14.22 -6.93
CA VAL A 146 -6.03 -15.68 -6.69
C VAL A 146 -4.64 -16.07 -6.18
N ASN A 147 -4.58 -17.13 -5.39
CA ASN A 147 -3.28 -17.71 -5.02
C ASN A 147 -2.56 -18.27 -6.24
N LYS A 148 -1.23 -18.23 -6.25
CA LYS A 148 -0.38 -18.81 -7.31
C LYS A 148 -0.66 -20.30 -7.54
N ILE A 149 -0.93 -21.03 -6.46
CA ILE A 149 -1.41 -22.42 -6.49
C ILE A 149 -2.89 -22.38 -6.09
N CYS A 150 -3.76 -22.27 -7.08
CA CYS A 150 -5.21 -22.31 -6.89
C CYS A 150 -5.76 -23.56 -7.62
N PRO A 151 -6.25 -24.57 -6.90
CA PRO A 151 -6.73 -25.82 -7.53
C PRO A 151 -7.87 -25.59 -8.53
N LEU A 152 -8.75 -24.61 -8.25
CA LEU A 152 -9.85 -24.24 -9.16
C LEU A 152 -9.36 -23.64 -10.47
N TYR A 153 -8.33 -22.79 -10.43
CA TYR A 153 -7.80 -22.15 -11.64
C TYR A 153 -7.01 -23.11 -12.51
N THR A 154 -6.19 -23.98 -11.90
CA THR A 154 -5.44 -25.01 -12.62
C THR A 154 -6.34 -26.07 -13.23
N SER A 155 -7.47 -26.41 -12.61
CA SER A 155 -8.44 -27.37 -13.17
C SER A 155 -9.24 -26.78 -14.35
N LEU A 156 -9.47 -25.46 -14.39
CA LEU A 156 -10.14 -24.80 -15.50
C LEU A 156 -9.24 -24.57 -16.71
N MET A 157 -7.92 -24.43 -16.52
CA MET A 157 -6.95 -24.27 -17.61
C MET A 157 -6.46 -25.61 -18.17
N ALA A 158 -6.72 -26.72 -17.49
CA ALA A 158 -6.36 -28.10 -17.93
C ALA A 158 -7.49 -28.78 -18.76
N ARG A 159 -8.52 -28.03 -19.14
CA ARG A 159 -9.59 -28.44 -20.07
C ARG A 159 -9.48 -27.57 -21.33
#